data_484051111e20eaca8fdf7fd4a788befc
#
_entry.id   484051111e20eaca8fdf7fd4a788befc
#
_cell.length_a   1.000
_cell.length_b   1.000
_cell.length_c   1.000
_cell.angle_alpha   90.00
_cell.angle_beta   90.00
_cell.angle_gamma   90.00
#
_symmetry.space_group_name_H-M   'P 1'
#
loop_
_entity.id
_entity.type
_entity.pdbx_description
1 polymer ?
#
loop_
_entity_poly.entity_id
_entity_poly.type
_entity_poly.pdbx_seq_one_letter_code
_entity_poly.pdbx_strand_id
1 'polypeptide(L)'
;VYNVGGPEELTNIEVVRTILELTDRDESLIDHVTDRLGHDRRYSLSADRTELLGWRAEVHWREGIRRTVEWYRDNEAWWGPIRSGEYREYYERLYGRKLGS
;
A
#
# COMPACT_ATOMS: atom_id res chain seq x y z
N VAL A 1 -23.18 -5.32 -5.29
CA VAL A 1 -21.80 -4.93 -4.94
C VAL A 1 -21.67 -4.87 -3.42
N TYR A 2 -20.60 -5.48 -2.93
CA TYR A 2 -20.27 -5.51 -1.51
C TYR A 2 -18.88 -4.95 -1.30
N ASN A 3 -18.78 -3.89 -0.51
CA ASN A 3 -17.49 -3.28 -0.18
C ASN A 3 -16.82 -4.01 0.98
N VAL A 4 -15.52 -4.18 0.89
CA VAL A 4 -14.69 -4.75 1.96
C VAL A 4 -13.68 -3.69 2.36
N GLY A 5 -13.71 -3.28 3.62
CA GLY A 5 -12.79 -2.28 4.12
C GLY A 5 -12.78 -2.24 5.65
N GLY A 6 -11.71 -1.72 6.20
CA GLY A 6 -11.61 -1.48 7.63
C GLY A 6 -12.31 -0.19 8.04
N PRO A 7 -12.64 -0.04 9.33
CA PRO A 7 -13.34 1.14 9.82
C PRO A 7 -12.44 2.37 9.99
N GLU A 8 -11.12 2.19 10.03
CA GLU A 8 -10.21 3.29 10.28
C GLU A 8 -9.93 4.11 9.04
N GLU A 9 -10.03 5.43 9.16
CA GLU A 9 -9.55 6.38 8.17
C GLU A 9 -8.21 6.95 8.62
N LEU A 10 -7.22 6.90 7.74
CA LEU A 10 -5.85 7.29 8.05
C LEU A 10 -5.34 8.23 6.96
N THR A 11 -4.55 9.22 7.36
CA THR A 11 -3.82 10.03 6.40
C THR A 11 -2.62 9.25 5.86
N ASN A 12 -2.18 9.59 4.66
CA ASN A 12 -0.99 8.96 4.07
C ASN A 12 0.23 9.14 4.97
N ILE A 13 0.37 10.31 5.59
CA ILE A 13 1.52 10.58 6.47
C ILE A 13 1.49 9.71 7.72
N GLU A 14 0.32 9.43 8.28
CA GLU A 14 0.19 8.53 9.43
C GLU A 14 0.63 7.11 9.08
N VAL A 15 0.24 6.62 7.91
CA VAL A 15 0.65 5.30 7.42
C VAL A 15 2.16 5.25 7.19
N VAL A 16 2.72 6.27 6.53
CA VAL A 16 4.15 6.37 6.26
C VAL A 16 4.97 6.38 7.54
N ARG A 17 4.57 7.21 8.52
CA ARG A 17 5.27 7.28 9.81
C ARG A 17 5.23 5.96 10.56
N THR A 18 4.11 5.26 10.51
CA THR A 18 4.01 3.93 11.13
C THR A 18 4.96 2.92 10.47
N ILE A 19 5.07 2.94 9.16
CA ILE A 19 6.01 2.07 8.43
C ILE A 19 7.46 2.41 8.81
N LEU A 20 7.79 3.69 8.87
CA LEU A 20 9.13 4.12 9.28
C LEU A 20 9.47 3.63 10.69
N GLU A 21 8.54 3.77 11.64
CA GLU A 21 8.69 3.28 13.00
C GLU A 21 8.93 1.76 13.03
N LEU A 22 8.14 1.00 12.29
CA LEU A 22 8.24 -0.46 12.23
C LEU A 22 9.53 -0.95 11.56
N THR A 23 10.15 -0.13 10.72
CA THR A 23 11.38 -0.47 10.00
C THR A 23 12.62 0.20 10.59
N ASP A 24 12.51 0.84 11.76
CA ASP A 24 13.59 1.60 12.39
C ASP A 24 14.21 2.65 11.47
N ARG A 25 13.38 3.33 10.70
CA ARG A 25 13.78 4.42 9.82
C ARG A 25 13.23 5.75 10.32
N ASP A 26 13.88 6.82 9.97
CA ASP A 26 13.45 8.17 10.38
C ASP A 26 12.75 8.94 9.26
N GLU A 27 12.23 10.10 9.60
CA GLU A 27 11.49 10.97 8.68
C GLU A 27 12.35 11.54 7.55
N SER A 28 13.67 11.40 7.58
CA SER A 28 14.54 11.83 6.49
C SER A 28 14.23 11.14 5.15
N LEU A 29 13.56 9.97 5.22
CA LEU A 29 13.13 9.25 4.03
C LEU A 29 11.84 9.79 3.42
N ILE A 30 11.16 10.74 4.08
CA ILE A 30 9.93 11.34 3.57
C ILE A 30 10.30 12.46 2.60
N ASP A 31 9.76 12.38 1.39
CA ASP A 31 9.88 13.44 0.40
C ASP A 31 8.48 13.92 0.01
N HIS A 32 8.24 15.23 0.24
CA HIS A 32 6.96 15.84 -0.10
C HIS A 32 7.02 16.36 -1.54
N VAL A 33 6.16 15.81 -2.37
CA VAL A 33 6.09 16.14 -3.79
C VAL A 33 4.77 16.83 -4.13
N THR A 34 4.74 17.50 -5.28
CA THR A 34 3.51 18.12 -5.77
C THR A 34 2.49 17.07 -6.13
N ASP A 35 1.25 17.23 -5.66
CA ASP A 35 0.16 16.35 -6.03
C ASP A 35 -0.12 16.41 -7.53
N ARG A 36 -0.49 15.27 -8.09
CA ARG A 36 -1.01 15.20 -9.46
C ARG A 36 -2.37 15.88 -9.54
N LEU A 37 -2.68 16.45 -10.70
CA LEU A 37 -4.00 17.03 -10.95
C LEU A 37 -5.10 15.96 -10.87
N GLY A 38 -6.19 16.32 -10.21
CA GLY A 38 -7.33 15.42 -10.06
C GLY A 38 -7.11 14.28 -9.06
N HIS A 39 -6.07 14.36 -8.23
CA HIS A 39 -5.84 13.37 -7.19
C HIS A 39 -6.94 13.37 -6.14
N ASP A 40 -7.46 12.18 -5.81
CA ASP A 40 -8.48 12.04 -4.78
C ASP A 40 -7.92 12.43 -3.41
N ARG A 41 -8.68 13.25 -2.70
CA ARG A 41 -8.29 13.71 -1.37
C ARG A 41 -8.47 12.64 -0.31
N ARG A 42 -9.45 11.74 -0.51
CA ARG A 42 -9.86 10.79 0.51
C ARG A 42 -10.46 9.54 -0.13
N TYR A 43 -10.10 8.39 0.41
CA TYR A 43 -10.75 7.13 0.12
C TYR A 43 -11.41 6.62 1.39
N SER A 44 -12.71 6.42 1.35
CA SER A 44 -13.48 5.90 2.47
C SER A 44 -14.60 5.02 1.94
N LEU A 45 -14.72 3.83 2.50
CA LEU A 45 -15.73 2.86 2.09
C LEU A 45 -16.56 2.44 3.30
N SER A 46 -17.87 2.29 3.09
CA SER A 46 -18.73 1.64 4.07
C SER A 46 -18.83 0.15 3.75
N ALA A 47 -18.61 -0.68 4.76
CA ALA A 47 -18.77 -2.14 4.67
C ALA A 47 -20.10 -2.61 5.30
N ASP A 48 -21.02 -1.72 5.60
CA ASP A 48 -22.27 -2.03 6.31
C ASP A 48 -23.04 -3.17 5.65
N ARG A 49 -23.15 -3.14 4.34
CA ARG A 49 -23.87 -4.17 3.60
C ARG A 49 -23.20 -5.52 3.67
N THR A 50 -21.87 -5.53 3.66
CA THR A 50 -21.05 -6.74 3.81
C THR A 50 -21.18 -7.30 5.22
N GLU A 51 -21.23 -6.44 6.23
CA GLU A 51 -21.37 -6.82 7.63
C GLU A 51 -22.72 -7.47 7.90
N LEU A 52 -23.77 -7.11 7.18
CA LEU A 52 -25.07 -7.76 7.27
C LEU A 52 -25.00 -9.25 6.86
N LEU A 53 -24.00 -9.64 6.08
CA LEU A 53 -23.76 -11.02 5.70
C LEU A 53 -22.93 -11.80 6.73
N GLY A 54 -22.56 -11.17 7.83
CA GLY A 54 -21.75 -11.76 8.89
C GLY A 54 -20.25 -11.52 8.80
N TRP A 55 -19.79 -10.79 7.79
CA TRP A 55 -18.39 -10.43 7.68
C TRP A 55 -18.09 -9.14 8.44
N ARG A 56 -16.92 -9.09 9.07
CA ARG A 56 -16.35 -7.85 9.62
C ARG A 56 -14.83 -7.88 9.56
N ALA A 57 -14.22 -6.71 9.52
CA ALA A 57 -12.76 -6.60 9.63
C ALA A 57 -12.34 -6.99 11.06
N GLU A 58 -11.50 -8.00 11.18
CA GLU A 58 -11.06 -8.54 12.48
C GLU A 58 -9.68 -8.02 12.89
N VAL A 59 -8.89 -7.55 11.94
CA VAL A 59 -7.52 -7.10 12.20
C VAL A 59 -7.50 -5.58 12.22
N HIS A 60 -7.10 -5.01 13.36
CA HIS A 60 -6.88 -3.57 13.49
C HIS A 60 -5.72 -3.15 12.57
N TRP A 61 -5.79 -1.95 11.99
CA TRP A 61 -4.82 -1.51 10.98
C TRP A 61 -3.37 -1.53 11.49
N ARG A 62 -3.10 -1.19 12.75
CA ARG A 62 -1.76 -1.23 13.32
C ARG A 62 -1.18 -2.65 13.35
N GLU A 63 -1.99 -3.61 13.72
CA GLU A 63 -1.60 -5.01 13.68
C GLU A 63 -1.46 -5.50 12.24
N GLY A 64 -2.36 -5.08 11.36
CA GLY A 64 -2.31 -5.41 9.94
C GLY A 64 -1.06 -4.88 9.25
N ILE A 65 -0.71 -3.61 9.49
CA ILE A 65 0.50 -3.03 8.88
C ILE A 65 1.77 -3.66 9.45
N ARG A 66 1.78 -3.99 10.74
CA ARG A 66 2.91 -4.69 11.36
C ARG A 66 3.14 -6.05 10.69
N ARG A 67 2.08 -6.85 10.55
CA ARG A 67 2.15 -8.15 9.87
C ARG A 67 2.59 -8.01 8.42
N THR A 68 2.12 -6.98 7.74
CA THR A 68 2.49 -6.70 6.35
C THR A 68 3.98 -6.37 6.22
N VAL A 69 4.49 -5.51 7.09
CA VAL A 69 5.93 -5.16 7.12
C VAL A 69 6.77 -6.42 7.39
N GLU A 70 6.38 -7.24 8.36
CA GLU A 70 7.06 -8.49 8.67
C GLU A 70 7.05 -9.45 7.47
N TRP A 71 5.92 -9.54 6.77
CA TRP A 71 5.82 -10.37 5.58
C TRP A 71 6.80 -9.92 4.51
N TYR A 72 6.90 -8.63 4.22
CA TYR A 72 7.85 -8.11 3.25
C TYR A 72 9.28 -8.38 3.68
N ARG A 73 9.58 -8.23 4.95
CA ARG A 73 10.90 -8.51 5.51
C ARG A 73 11.30 -9.98 5.33
N ASP A 74 10.35 -10.89 5.54
CA ASP A 74 10.57 -12.33 5.50
C ASP A 74 10.48 -12.93 4.09
N ASN A 75 9.96 -12.21 3.12
CA ASN A 75 9.72 -12.70 1.77
C ASN A 75 10.45 -11.87 0.70
N GLU A 76 11.64 -11.44 0.99
CA GLU A 76 12.46 -10.64 0.07
C GLU A 76 12.72 -11.35 -1.26
N ALA A 77 12.87 -12.67 -1.23
CA ALA A 77 13.05 -13.47 -2.44
C ALA A 77 11.87 -13.37 -3.42
N TRP A 78 10.69 -13.07 -2.91
CA TRP A 78 9.49 -12.90 -3.73
C TRP A 78 9.43 -11.53 -4.43
N TRP A 79 9.69 -10.45 -3.69
CA TRP A 79 9.56 -9.10 -4.24
C TRP A 79 10.88 -8.51 -4.75
N GLY A 80 12.03 -9.05 -4.31
CA GLY A 80 13.36 -8.56 -4.69
C GLY A 80 13.56 -8.48 -6.20
N PRO A 81 13.27 -9.54 -6.99
CA PRO A 81 13.39 -9.50 -8.44
C PRO A 81 12.54 -8.42 -9.11
N ILE A 82 11.36 -8.16 -8.58
CA ILE A 82 10.48 -7.10 -9.09
C ILE A 82 11.16 -5.74 -8.94
N ARG A 83 11.77 -5.50 -7.79
CA ARG A 83 12.43 -4.23 -7.47
C ARG A 83 13.76 -4.06 -8.19
N SER A 84 14.50 -5.12 -8.41
CA SER A 84 15.85 -5.08 -9.02
C SER A 84 15.84 -4.70 -10.51
N GLY A 85 14.69 -4.69 -11.14
CA GLY A 85 14.56 -4.31 -12.53
C GLY A 85 14.25 -5.45 -13.49
N GLU A 86 14.27 -6.71 -13.05
CA GLU A 86 13.83 -7.84 -13.87
C GLU A 86 12.41 -7.65 -14.39
N TYR A 87 11.56 -7.08 -13.56
CA TYR A 87 10.21 -6.71 -13.94
C TYR A 87 10.19 -5.62 -15.03
N ARG A 88 11.11 -4.65 -14.98
CA ARG A 88 11.21 -3.59 -16.00
C ARG A 88 11.57 -4.15 -17.35
N GLU A 89 12.53 -5.04 -17.42
CA GLU A 89 12.92 -5.70 -18.67
C GLU A 89 11.75 -6.46 -19.29
N TYR A 90 11.04 -7.21 -18.45
CA TYR A 90 9.85 -7.92 -18.87
C TYR A 90 8.77 -6.96 -19.39
N TYR A 91 8.54 -5.88 -18.69
CA TYR A 91 7.53 -4.87 -19.01
C TYR A 91 7.87 -4.13 -20.31
N GLU A 92 9.13 -3.74 -20.47
CA GLU A 92 9.64 -3.11 -21.70
C GLU A 92 9.52 -4.05 -22.90
N ARG A 93 9.80 -5.33 -22.69
CA ARG A 93 9.66 -6.34 -23.74
C ARG A 93 8.23 -6.51 -24.23
N LEU A 94 7.26 -6.46 -23.31
CA LEU A 94 5.84 -6.63 -23.63
C LEU A 94 5.19 -5.37 -24.17
N TYR A 95 5.49 -4.23 -23.58
CA TYR A 95 4.80 -2.98 -23.85
C TYR A 95 5.64 -1.97 -24.64
N GLY A 96 6.89 -2.28 -24.84
CA GLY A 96 7.80 -1.49 -25.66
C GLY A 96 7.89 -0.02 -25.25
N ARG A 97 7.87 0.87 -26.25
CA ARG A 97 8.12 2.30 -26.09
C ARG A 97 7.07 3.07 -25.27
N LYS A 98 5.94 2.43 -24.94
CA LYS A 98 4.86 3.12 -24.21
C LYS A 98 5.24 3.57 -22.81
N LEU A 99 6.27 2.96 -22.24
CA LEU A 99 6.78 3.33 -20.90
C LEU A 99 7.99 4.24 -20.94
N GLY A 100 8.67 4.34 -22.06
CA GLY A 100 9.88 5.14 -22.21
C GLY A 100 9.65 6.53 -22.81
N SER A 101 8.40 6.90 -23.05
CA SER A 101 8.05 8.19 -23.64
C SER A 101 7.65 9.22 -22.60
#